data_9bae78ec25770618291f9a50c195985b
#
_entry.id   9bae78ec25770618291f9a50c195985b
#
_cell.length_a   1.000
_cell.length_b   1.000
_cell.length_c   1.000
_cell.angle_alpha   90.00
_cell.angle_beta   90.00
_cell.angle_gamma   90.00
#
_symmetry.space_group_name_H-M   'P 1'
#
loop_
_entity.id
_entity.type
_entity.pdbx_description
1 polymer ?
#
loop_
_entity_poly.entity_id
_entity_poly.type
_entity_poly.pdbx_seq_one_letter_code
_entity_poly.pdbx_strand_id
1 'polypeptide(L)'
;MTSAPLIAFTDVSKSFDGGAVKAVDDVSLDVAEGEFLAIVGGSGSGKTTLLRLANRLIEADSGSITVEGEDISSIDPIGLRRRIGYVFQSGGLFPHISVAGNIGITPKLLGTPEAEISARVDELLDLVRLDRAQYRDRLPHELSGGQRQRVGVARALAARPRIVLMDEPFGALDPLTRDALGDDFRELHRSLGLTTVMITHDMTEAILLADRVAVMRSGRLLAQGTPAELSKSDDAYVGELLRTPRRQAKRLGALLPRDGAP
;
A
#
# COMPACT_ATOMS: atom_id res chain seq x y z
N MET A 1 22.35 15.36 6.81
CA MET A 1 21.22 15.69 7.72
C MET A 1 20.07 14.83 7.25
N THR A 2 19.67 13.83 8.00
CA THR A 2 18.45 13.05 7.70
C THR A 2 17.25 13.98 7.83
N SER A 3 16.47 14.16 6.75
CA SER A 3 15.22 14.91 6.82
C SER A 3 14.28 14.22 7.82
N ALA A 4 13.42 15.00 8.47
CA ALA A 4 12.39 14.43 9.34
C ALA A 4 11.52 13.44 8.55
N PRO A 5 11.11 12.32 9.15
CA PRO A 5 10.26 11.35 8.48
C PRO A 5 8.89 11.97 8.13
N LEU A 6 8.32 11.56 7.01
CA LEU A 6 7.00 12.02 6.60
C LEU A 6 5.88 11.34 7.39
N ILE A 7 6.10 10.08 7.78
CA ILE A 7 5.24 9.33 8.71
C ILE A 7 6.15 8.76 9.80
N ALA A 8 5.77 8.94 11.07
CA ALA A 8 6.48 8.28 12.17
C ALA A 8 5.49 7.68 13.17
N PHE A 9 5.79 6.46 13.59
CA PHE A 9 5.16 5.75 14.68
C PHE A 9 6.17 5.69 15.82
N THR A 10 5.78 6.07 17.01
CA THR A 10 6.63 6.06 18.21
C THR A 10 5.93 5.30 19.31
N ASP A 11 6.45 4.11 19.67
CA ASP A 11 5.99 3.22 20.75
C ASP A 11 4.47 2.93 20.68
N VAL A 12 3.98 2.75 19.43
CA VAL A 12 2.55 2.62 19.15
C VAL A 12 2.06 1.23 19.53
N SER A 13 0.97 1.19 20.31
CA SER A 13 0.28 -0.05 20.66
C SER A 13 -1.21 0.03 20.37
N LYS A 14 -1.80 -1.13 19.98
CA LYS A 14 -3.23 -1.30 19.76
C LYS A 14 -3.66 -2.69 20.13
N SER A 15 -4.64 -2.78 21.01
CA SER A 15 -5.27 -4.03 21.42
C SER A 15 -6.75 -4.05 21.07
N PHE A 16 -7.31 -5.24 20.93
CA PHE A 16 -8.72 -5.50 20.75
C PHE A 16 -9.23 -6.46 21.86
N ASP A 17 -10.54 -6.64 21.95
CA ASP A 17 -11.20 -7.56 22.89
C ASP A 17 -10.77 -7.34 24.35
N GLY A 18 -10.80 -6.06 24.78
CA GLY A 18 -10.44 -5.71 26.16
C GLY A 18 -8.98 -5.92 26.52
N GLY A 19 -8.09 -5.96 25.55
CA GLY A 19 -6.65 -6.18 25.75
C GLY A 19 -6.18 -7.64 25.53
N ALA A 20 -7.11 -8.54 25.18
CA ALA A 20 -6.77 -9.96 24.95
C ALA A 20 -5.91 -10.16 23.69
N VAL A 21 -6.11 -9.32 22.66
CA VAL A 21 -5.38 -9.41 21.39
C VAL A 21 -4.58 -8.12 21.19
N LYS A 22 -3.26 -8.21 21.36
CA LYS A 22 -2.32 -7.13 21.00
C LYS A 22 -2.05 -7.19 19.50
N ALA A 23 -2.79 -6.41 18.72
CA ALA A 23 -2.64 -6.37 17.28
C ALA A 23 -1.41 -5.56 16.83
N VAL A 24 -1.04 -4.54 17.60
CA VAL A 24 0.22 -3.78 17.49
C VAL A 24 0.77 -3.63 18.90
N ASP A 25 2.03 -3.98 19.12
CA ASP A 25 2.68 -4.04 20.44
C ASP A 25 4.04 -3.34 20.37
N ASP A 26 4.08 -2.09 20.85
CA ASP A 26 5.28 -1.27 20.96
C ASP A 26 6.05 -1.11 19.65
N VAL A 27 5.35 -0.64 18.60
CA VAL A 27 5.93 -0.47 17.27
C VAL A 27 6.43 0.96 17.06
N SER A 28 7.75 1.08 16.79
CA SER A 28 8.38 2.31 16.33
C SER A 28 8.89 2.11 14.91
N LEU A 29 8.39 2.93 13.98
CA LEU A 29 8.65 2.84 12.55
C LEU A 29 8.58 4.23 11.92
N ASP A 30 9.54 4.58 11.11
CA ASP A 30 9.58 5.83 10.35
C ASP A 30 9.50 5.56 8.83
N VAL A 31 8.95 6.51 8.10
CA VAL A 31 8.91 6.51 6.63
C VAL A 31 9.41 7.86 6.14
N ALA A 32 10.49 7.85 5.37
CA ALA A 32 11.06 9.08 4.81
C ALA A 32 10.18 9.63 3.67
N GLU A 33 10.31 10.93 3.39
CA GLU A 33 9.67 11.52 2.21
C GLU A 33 10.21 10.88 0.93
N GLY A 34 9.30 10.51 0.01
CA GLY A 34 9.65 9.85 -1.24
C GLY A 34 10.02 8.37 -1.10
N GLU A 35 9.93 7.79 0.09
CA GLU A 35 10.24 6.38 0.32
C GLU A 35 9.06 5.48 -0.05
N PHE A 36 9.38 4.32 -0.63
CA PHE A 36 8.46 3.20 -0.75
C PHE A 36 8.79 2.15 0.30
N LEU A 37 8.02 2.10 1.37
CA LEU A 37 8.12 1.10 2.43
C LEU A 37 7.13 -0.04 2.21
N ALA A 38 7.60 -1.28 2.21
CA ALA A 38 6.72 -2.46 2.30
C ALA A 38 6.70 -3.02 3.72
N ILE A 39 5.52 -3.32 4.24
CA ILE A 39 5.34 -4.00 5.53
C ILE A 39 4.90 -5.43 5.23
N VAL A 40 5.72 -6.41 5.64
CA VAL A 40 5.48 -7.84 5.38
C VAL A 40 5.32 -8.64 6.67
N GLY A 41 4.67 -9.78 6.57
CA GLY A 41 4.47 -10.70 7.69
C GLY A 41 3.27 -11.61 7.47
N GLY A 42 3.14 -12.64 8.30
CA GLY A 42 2.03 -13.59 8.23
C GLY A 42 0.67 -12.94 8.47
N SER A 43 -0.41 -13.68 8.19
CA SER A 43 -1.76 -13.26 8.56
C SER A 43 -1.87 -13.03 10.06
N GLY A 44 -2.57 -11.99 10.48
CA GLY A 44 -2.70 -11.63 11.90
C GLY A 44 -1.46 -11.00 12.54
N SER A 45 -0.41 -10.65 11.77
CA SER A 45 0.79 -10.01 12.33
C SER A 45 0.63 -8.52 12.70
N GLY A 46 -0.53 -7.90 12.43
CA GLY A 46 -0.83 -6.51 12.83
C GLY A 46 -0.67 -5.47 11.72
N LYS A 47 -0.23 -5.85 10.52
CA LYS A 47 0.06 -4.92 9.40
C LYS A 47 -1.12 -4.01 9.04
N THR A 48 -2.28 -4.59 8.77
CA THR A 48 -3.51 -3.83 8.43
C THR A 48 -3.92 -2.90 9.58
N THR A 49 -3.73 -3.34 10.83
CA THR A 49 -3.97 -2.51 12.01
C THR A 49 -3.03 -1.30 12.01
N LEU A 50 -1.72 -1.52 11.81
CA LEU A 50 -0.73 -0.45 11.76
C LEU A 50 -1.04 0.55 10.65
N LEU A 51 -1.42 0.08 9.45
CA LEU A 51 -1.80 0.95 8.34
C LEU A 51 -3.05 1.79 8.66
N ARG A 52 -4.05 1.19 9.32
CA ARG A 52 -5.29 1.89 9.71
C ARG A 52 -5.08 2.90 10.83
N LEU A 53 -4.06 2.72 11.65
CA LEU A 53 -3.65 3.72 12.64
C LEU A 53 -3.09 4.97 11.96
N ALA A 54 -2.29 4.82 10.89
CA ALA A 54 -1.66 5.94 10.18
C ALA A 54 -2.65 6.99 9.64
N ASN A 55 -3.86 6.58 9.26
CA ASN A 55 -4.91 7.49 8.76
C ASN A 55 -6.10 7.62 9.71
N ARG A 56 -5.93 7.23 10.98
CA ARG A 56 -6.95 7.28 12.03
C ARG A 56 -8.28 6.62 11.66
N LEU A 57 -8.25 5.52 10.86
CA LEU A 57 -9.42 4.63 10.74
C LEU A 57 -9.68 3.89 12.04
N ILE A 58 -8.66 3.71 12.86
CA ILE A 58 -8.71 3.26 14.25
C ILE A 58 -7.76 4.13 15.09
N GLU A 59 -8.02 4.25 16.39
CA GLU A 59 -7.17 5.00 17.32
C GLU A 59 -6.17 4.07 18.01
N ALA A 60 -4.94 4.58 18.25
CA ALA A 60 -3.95 3.89 19.07
C ALA A 60 -4.37 3.88 20.54
N ASP A 61 -3.96 2.85 21.28
CA ASP A 61 -4.17 2.80 22.74
C ASP A 61 -3.04 3.53 23.47
N SER A 62 -1.82 3.54 22.90
CA SER A 62 -0.65 4.25 23.41
C SER A 62 0.33 4.57 22.29
N GLY A 63 1.33 5.41 22.59
CA GLY A 63 2.30 5.92 21.64
C GLY A 63 1.79 7.15 20.87
N SER A 64 2.55 7.59 19.88
CA SER A 64 2.19 8.72 19.03
C SER A 64 2.45 8.40 17.54
N ILE A 65 1.66 9.02 16.68
CA ILE A 65 1.83 8.91 15.22
C ILE A 65 1.84 10.33 14.65
N THR A 66 2.88 10.64 13.87
CA THR A 66 2.95 11.90 13.15
C THR A 66 2.87 11.68 11.65
N VAL A 67 2.18 12.57 10.96
CA VAL A 67 2.10 12.65 9.50
C VAL A 67 2.43 14.06 9.09
N GLU A 68 3.38 14.21 8.17
CA GLU A 68 3.89 15.52 7.74
C GLU A 68 4.38 16.41 8.91
N GLY A 69 4.91 15.77 9.97
CA GLY A 69 5.38 16.43 11.18
C GLY A 69 4.29 16.83 12.19
N GLU A 70 3.01 16.59 11.89
CA GLU A 70 1.88 16.88 12.77
C GLU A 70 1.41 15.61 13.49
N ASP A 71 1.15 15.69 14.79
CA ASP A 71 0.52 14.58 15.54
C ASP A 71 -0.91 14.39 15.03
N ILE A 72 -1.20 13.18 14.50
CA ILE A 72 -2.50 12.89 13.91
C ILE A 72 -3.66 12.95 14.92
N SER A 73 -3.39 12.83 16.22
CA SER A 73 -4.41 12.95 17.27
C SER A 73 -5.00 14.36 17.34
N SER A 74 -4.21 15.38 16.95
CA SER A 74 -4.60 16.78 16.92
C SER A 74 -5.28 17.23 15.61
N ILE A 75 -5.23 16.41 14.55
CA ILE A 75 -5.77 16.75 13.23
C ILE A 75 -7.22 16.27 13.12
N ASP A 76 -8.08 17.01 12.42
CA ASP A 76 -9.40 16.50 12.02
C ASP A 76 -9.26 15.22 11.19
N PRO A 77 -9.86 14.09 11.62
CA PRO A 77 -9.72 12.81 10.90
C PRO A 77 -10.21 12.85 9.45
N ILE A 78 -11.20 13.67 9.14
CA ILE A 78 -11.71 13.80 7.77
C ILE A 78 -10.68 14.55 6.91
N GLY A 79 -10.12 15.62 7.43
CA GLY A 79 -9.05 16.39 6.79
C GLY A 79 -7.82 15.52 6.53
N LEU A 80 -7.38 14.74 7.53
CA LEU A 80 -6.25 13.81 7.40
C LEU A 80 -6.50 12.80 6.28
N ARG A 81 -7.64 12.12 6.28
CA ARG A 81 -7.98 11.08 5.28
C ARG A 81 -8.11 11.62 3.86
N ARG A 82 -8.46 12.89 3.69
CA ARG A 82 -8.53 13.53 2.36
C ARG A 82 -7.15 13.85 1.78
N ARG A 83 -6.12 13.97 2.62
CA ARG A 83 -4.72 14.20 2.21
C ARG A 83 -3.98 12.91 1.86
N ILE A 84 -4.48 11.76 2.30
CA ILE A 84 -3.83 10.44 2.14
C ILE A 84 -4.62 9.60 1.13
N GLY A 85 -3.93 9.11 0.10
CA GLY A 85 -4.48 8.10 -0.79
C GLY A 85 -4.55 6.74 -0.09
N TYR A 86 -5.69 6.06 -0.17
CA TYR A 86 -5.85 4.74 0.44
C TYR A 86 -6.37 3.71 -0.56
N VAL A 87 -5.60 2.64 -0.75
CA VAL A 87 -5.97 1.49 -1.59
C VAL A 87 -6.38 0.34 -0.67
N PHE A 88 -7.65 -0.06 -0.76
CA PHE A 88 -8.20 -1.17 0.02
C PHE A 88 -7.92 -2.52 -0.63
N GLN A 89 -7.78 -3.57 0.16
CA GLN A 89 -7.49 -4.94 -0.26
C GLN A 89 -8.45 -5.47 -1.35
N SER A 90 -9.73 -5.09 -1.31
CA SER A 90 -10.76 -5.51 -2.29
C SER A 90 -11.20 -4.38 -3.24
N GLY A 91 -10.36 -3.34 -3.42
CA GLY A 91 -10.71 -2.15 -4.18
C GLY A 91 -11.64 -1.19 -3.43
N GLY A 92 -12.56 -1.68 -2.60
CA GLY A 92 -13.45 -0.88 -1.74
C GLY A 92 -14.26 0.16 -2.50
N LEU A 93 -14.72 -0.15 -3.72
CA LEU A 93 -15.46 0.77 -4.58
C LEU A 93 -16.91 0.94 -4.09
N PHE A 94 -17.45 2.12 -4.26
CA PHE A 94 -18.87 2.38 -4.04
C PHE A 94 -19.70 1.70 -5.14
N PRO A 95 -20.54 0.71 -4.82
CA PRO A 95 -21.15 -0.16 -5.82
C PRO A 95 -22.21 0.52 -6.70
N HIS A 96 -22.74 1.66 -6.25
CA HIS A 96 -23.85 2.38 -6.87
C HIS A 96 -23.44 3.61 -7.71
N ILE A 97 -22.15 3.86 -7.83
CA ILE A 97 -21.60 4.92 -8.69
C ILE A 97 -20.61 4.34 -9.69
N SER A 98 -20.48 5.02 -10.84
CA SER A 98 -19.62 4.57 -11.93
C SER A 98 -18.13 4.57 -11.55
N VAL A 99 -17.30 4.01 -12.40
CA VAL A 99 -15.83 4.06 -12.30
C VAL A 99 -15.37 5.51 -12.20
N ALA A 100 -15.84 6.38 -13.10
CA ALA A 100 -15.52 7.81 -13.04
C ALA A 100 -15.96 8.46 -11.72
N GLY A 101 -17.16 8.14 -11.24
CA GLY A 101 -17.66 8.61 -9.95
C GLY A 101 -16.81 8.11 -8.77
N ASN A 102 -16.35 6.86 -8.80
CA ASN A 102 -15.44 6.31 -7.79
C ASN A 102 -14.10 7.02 -7.79
N ILE A 103 -13.48 7.22 -8.95
CA ILE A 103 -12.19 7.91 -9.06
C ILE A 103 -12.32 9.37 -8.62
N GLY A 104 -13.35 10.07 -9.10
CA GLY A 104 -13.55 11.51 -8.87
C GLY A 104 -14.07 11.88 -7.48
N ILE A 105 -14.42 10.90 -6.60
CA ILE A 105 -15.13 11.22 -5.35
C ILE A 105 -14.31 12.09 -4.39
N THR A 106 -13.01 11.80 -4.22
CA THR A 106 -12.17 12.59 -3.31
C THR A 106 -11.96 14.02 -3.82
N PRO A 107 -11.57 14.27 -5.09
CA PRO A 107 -11.52 15.62 -5.64
C PRO A 107 -12.85 16.37 -5.51
N LYS A 108 -13.98 15.69 -5.74
CA LYS A 108 -15.32 16.29 -5.56
C LYS A 108 -15.56 16.74 -4.13
N LEU A 109 -15.19 15.94 -3.13
CA LEU A 109 -15.28 16.30 -1.70
C LEU A 109 -14.32 17.45 -1.32
N LEU A 110 -13.28 17.68 -2.11
CA LEU A 110 -12.35 18.80 -1.95
C LEU A 110 -12.83 20.07 -2.69
N GLY A 111 -13.94 20.01 -3.41
CA GLY A 111 -14.50 21.16 -4.15
C GLY A 111 -13.81 21.42 -5.50
N THR A 112 -13.08 20.43 -6.05
CA THR A 112 -12.46 20.55 -7.39
C THR A 112 -13.53 20.73 -8.45
N PRO A 113 -13.34 21.62 -9.44
CA PRO A 113 -14.28 21.81 -10.54
C PRO A 113 -14.50 20.53 -11.37
N GLU A 114 -15.73 20.28 -11.81
CA GLU A 114 -16.12 19.05 -12.53
C GLU A 114 -15.28 18.80 -13.78
N ALA A 115 -14.92 19.86 -14.52
CA ALA A 115 -14.07 19.74 -15.70
C ALA A 115 -12.66 19.22 -15.38
N GLU A 116 -12.09 19.65 -14.26
CA GLU A 116 -10.78 19.18 -13.79
C GLU A 116 -10.87 17.74 -13.28
N ILE A 117 -11.96 17.39 -12.55
CA ILE A 117 -12.23 16.01 -12.14
C ILE A 117 -12.31 15.10 -13.35
N SER A 118 -13.07 15.50 -14.38
CA SER A 118 -13.25 14.73 -15.61
C SER A 118 -11.91 14.45 -16.31
N ALA A 119 -11.07 15.48 -16.48
CA ALA A 119 -9.75 15.33 -17.08
C ALA A 119 -8.84 14.42 -16.24
N ARG A 120 -8.88 14.56 -14.90
CA ARG A 120 -8.08 13.73 -13.99
C ARG A 120 -8.53 12.28 -14.00
N VAL A 121 -9.83 12.01 -14.11
CA VAL A 121 -10.36 10.65 -14.25
C VAL A 121 -9.82 9.99 -15.52
N ASP A 122 -9.81 10.69 -16.64
CA ASP A 122 -9.30 10.16 -17.91
C ASP A 122 -7.80 9.87 -17.83
N GLU A 123 -7.01 10.79 -17.29
CA GLU A 123 -5.57 10.58 -17.03
C GLU A 123 -5.32 9.33 -16.18
N LEU A 124 -6.09 9.14 -15.11
CA LEU A 124 -5.92 8.01 -14.19
C LEU A 124 -6.40 6.68 -14.78
N LEU A 125 -7.42 6.68 -15.63
CA LEU A 125 -7.85 5.47 -16.34
C LEU A 125 -6.75 5.00 -17.30
N ASP A 126 -6.15 5.92 -18.07
CA ASP A 126 -5.03 5.59 -18.94
C ASP A 126 -3.84 5.03 -18.13
N LEU A 127 -3.53 5.67 -16.99
CA LEU A 127 -2.45 5.27 -16.11
C LEU A 127 -2.61 3.84 -15.56
N VAL A 128 -3.83 3.44 -15.17
CA VAL A 128 -4.11 2.09 -14.69
C VAL A 128 -4.47 1.12 -15.83
N ARG A 129 -4.22 1.50 -17.09
CA ARG A 129 -4.46 0.70 -18.30
C ARG A 129 -5.90 0.19 -18.42
N LEU A 130 -6.85 1.06 -18.14
CA LEU A 130 -8.28 0.84 -18.39
C LEU A 130 -8.75 1.81 -19.48
N ASP A 131 -9.19 1.27 -20.61
CA ASP A 131 -9.74 2.06 -21.71
C ASP A 131 -10.91 2.91 -21.22
N ARG A 132 -10.73 4.24 -21.26
CA ARG A 132 -11.73 5.20 -20.77
C ARG A 132 -13.05 5.10 -21.50
N ALA A 133 -13.05 4.84 -22.82
CA ALA A 133 -14.27 4.71 -23.60
C ALA A 133 -15.09 3.47 -23.18
N GLN A 134 -14.41 2.43 -22.70
CA GLN A 134 -15.04 1.19 -22.28
C GLN A 134 -15.43 1.17 -20.80
N TYR A 135 -14.60 1.75 -19.92
CA TYR A 135 -14.71 1.52 -18.46
C TYR A 135 -15.24 2.70 -17.67
N ARG A 136 -15.16 3.94 -18.18
CA ARG A 136 -15.48 5.17 -17.47
C ARG A 136 -16.84 5.15 -16.78
N ASP A 137 -17.86 4.69 -17.50
CA ASP A 137 -19.26 4.74 -17.07
C ASP A 137 -19.77 3.43 -16.47
N ARG A 138 -18.95 2.37 -16.46
CA ARG A 138 -19.32 1.08 -15.85
C ARG A 138 -19.48 1.19 -14.35
N LEU A 139 -20.32 0.32 -13.82
CA LEU A 139 -20.48 0.10 -12.39
C LEU A 139 -19.49 -0.97 -11.88
N PRO A 140 -19.10 -0.94 -10.60
CA PRO A 140 -18.13 -1.90 -10.04
C PRO A 140 -18.48 -3.38 -10.23
N HIS A 141 -19.75 -3.74 -10.28
CA HIS A 141 -20.18 -5.12 -10.49
C HIS A 141 -19.94 -5.63 -11.92
N GLU A 142 -19.76 -4.74 -12.88
CA GLU A 142 -19.43 -5.04 -14.28
C GLU A 142 -17.92 -5.23 -14.52
N LEU A 143 -17.10 -5.09 -13.47
CA LEU A 143 -15.65 -5.20 -13.51
C LEU A 143 -15.17 -6.55 -12.97
N SER A 144 -14.07 -7.06 -13.52
CA SER A 144 -13.32 -8.14 -12.88
C SER A 144 -12.69 -7.69 -11.55
N GLY A 145 -12.23 -8.63 -10.72
CA GLY A 145 -11.52 -8.30 -9.48
C GLY A 145 -10.31 -7.41 -9.69
N GLY A 146 -9.50 -7.72 -10.71
CA GLY A 146 -8.34 -6.94 -11.08
C GLY A 146 -8.67 -5.53 -11.59
N GLN A 147 -9.74 -5.39 -12.39
CA GLN A 147 -10.21 -4.08 -12.85
C GLN A 147 -10.70 -3.23 -11.68
N ARG A 148 -11.45 -3.80 -10.72
CA ARG A 148 -11.83 -3.08 -9.50
C ARG A 148 -10.62 -2.59 -8.71
N GLN A 149 -9.58 -3.42 -8.60
CA GLN A 149 -8.36 -3.06 -7.89
C GLN A 149 -7.63 -1.88 -8.57
N ARG A 150 -7.51 -1.90 -9.91
CA ARG A 150 -6.95 -0.79 -10.69
C ARG A 150 -7.74 0.51 -10.49
N VAL A 151 -9.06 0.45 -10.49
CA VAL A 151 -9.92 1.62 -10.17
C VAL A 151 -9.67 2.10 -8.74
N GLY A 152 -9.46 1.19 -7.78
CA GLY A 152 -9.08 1.52 -6.40
C GLY A 152 -7.76 2.29 -6.31
N VAL A 153 -6.75 1.88 -7.08
CA VAL A 153 -5.47 2.61 -7.21
C VAL A 153 -5.68 3.99 -7.83
N ALA A 154 -6.42 4.08 -8.94
CA ALA A 154 -6.74 5.35 -9.58
C ALA A 154 -7.46 6.32 -8.63
N ARG A 155 -8.44 5.83 -7.86
CA ARG A 155 -9.15 6.63 -6.85
C ARG A 155 -8.22 7.17 -5.76
N ALA A 156 -7.29 6.34 -5.28
CA ALA A 156 -6.35 6.75 -4.25
C ALA A 156 -5.44 7.90 -4.72
N LEU A 157 -5.12 7.95 -6.01
CA LEU A 157 -4.27 8.97 -6.63
C LEU A 157 -5.02 10.23 -7.12
N ALA A 158 -6.35 10.20 -7.10
CA ALA A 158 -7.17 11.24 -7.74
C ALA A 158 -6.97 12.64 -7.14
N ALA A 159 -6.83 12.73 -5.82
CA ALA A 159 -6.59 13.98 -5.11
C ALA A 159 -5.11 14.44 -5.12
N ARG A 160 -4.24 13.80 -5.88
CA ARG A 160 -2.79 14.06 -5.92
C ARG A 160 -2.14 14.06 -4.53
N PRO A 161 -2.33 12.97 -3.75
CA PRO A 161 -1.78 12.89 -2.40
C PRO A 161 -0.25 12.82 -2.44
N ARG A 162 0.41 13.26 -1.37
CA ARG A 162 1.86 13.00 -1.15
C ARG A 162 2.10 11.62 -0.54
N ILE A 163 1.11 11.09 0.17
CA ILE A 163 1.17 9.81 0.89
C ILE A 163 0.14 8.85 0.31
N VAL A 164 0.57 7.63 0.03
CA VAL A 164 -0.31 6.53 -0.41
C VAL A 164 -0.14 5.34 0.54
N LEU A 165 -1.25 4.90 1.12
CA LEU A 165 -1.31 3.70 1.96
C LEU A 165 -2.01 2.59 1.17
N MET A 166 -1.43 1.40 1.10
CA MET A 166 -1.93 0.29 0.29
C MET A 166 -2.05 -0.98 1.12
N ASP A 167 -3.26 -1.51 1.23
CA ASP A 167 -3.55 -2.76 1.94
C ASP A 167 -3.71 -3.91 0.93
N GLU A 168 -2.67 -4.72 0.74
CA GLU A 168 -2.58 -5.83 -0.23
C GLU A 168 -3.06 -5.47 -1.65
N PRO A 169 -2.51 -4.40 -2.27
CA PRO A 169 -3.08 -3.79 -3.46
C PRO A 169 -3.11 -4.72 -4.69
N PHE A 170 -2.28 -5.74 -4.72
CA PHE A 170 -2.13 -6.62 -5.88
C PHE A 170 -2.58 -8.05 -5.61
N GLY A 171 -3.05 -8.36 -4.40
CA GLY A 171 -3.38 -9.73 -3.98
C GLY A 171 -4.49 -10.42 -4.77
N ALA A 172 -5.43 -9.65 -5.34
CA ALA A 172 -6.54 -10.17 -6.14
C ALA A 172 -6.26 -10.26 -7.65
N LEU A 173 -5.01 -9.96 -8.09
CA LEU A 173 -4.62 -9.94 -9.50
C LEU A 173 -4.04 -11.30 -9.93
N ASP A 174 -4.23 -11.63 -11.21
CA ASP A 174 -3.45 -12.68 -11.85
C ASP A 174 -1.95 -12.29 -11.93
N PRO A 175 -1.03 -13.25 -12.06
CA PRO A 175 0.41 -12.98 -12.00
C PRO A 175 0.91 -11.95 -13.02
N LEU A 176 0.45 -12.01 -14.27
CA LEU A 176 0.89 -11.10 -15.33
C LEU A 176 0.40 -9.66 -15.08
N THR A 177 -0.86 -9.53 -14.68
CA THR A 177 -1.46 -8.24 -14.33
C THR A 177 -0.80 -7.63 -13.09
N ARG A 178 -0.48 -8.47 -12.09
CA ARG A 178 0.19 -8.05 -10.85
C ARG A 178 1.55 -7.46 -11.14
N ASP A 179 2.37 -8.17 -11.90
CA ASP A 179 3.74 -7.77 -12.25
C ASP A 179 3.71 -6.43 -13.00
N ALA A 180 2.91 -6.35 -14.07
CA ALA A 180 2.79 -5.14 -14.87
C ALA A 180 2.26 -3.92 -14.07
N LEU A 181 1.25 -4.11 -13.21
CA LEU A 181 0.70 -3.01 -12.41
C LEU A 181 1.65 -2.59 -11.28
N GLY A 182 2.42 -3.54 -10.74
CA GLY A 182 3.46 -3.27 -9.76
C GLY A 182 4.54 -2.37 -10.35
N ASP A 183 5.06 -2.71 -11.51
CA ASP A 183 6.06 -1.92 -12.24
C ASP A 183 5.53 -0.52 -12.59
N ASP A 184 4.30 -0.43 -13.14
CA ASP A 184 3.65 0.85 -13.46
C ASP A 184 3.50 1.72 -12.21
N PHE A 185 3.09 1.12 -11.09
CA PHE A 185 2.95 1.88 -9.84
C PHE A 185 4.32 2.33 -9.30
N ARG A 186 5.36 1.50 -9.44
CA ARG A 186 6.71 1.87 -9.02
C ARG A 186 7.27 3.04 -9.84
N GLU A 187 7.03 3.05 -11.15
CA GLU A 187 7.39 4.16 -12.03
C GLU A 187 6.64 5.43 -11.64
N LEU A 188 5.33 5.31 -11.41
CA LEU A 188 4.49 6.41 -10.96
C LEU A 188 4.93 6.97 -9.61
N HIS A 189 5.20 6.11 -8.63
CA HIS A 189 5.70 6.49 -7.32
C HIS A 189 6.95 7.39 -7.45
N ARG A 190 7.90 6.99 -8.29
CA ARG A 190 9.13 7.77 -8.55
C ARG A 190 8.85 9.08 -9.27
N SER A 191 8.02 9.05 -10.32
CA SER A 191 7.73 10.23 -11.14
C SER A 191 6.97 11.32 -10.40
N LEU A 192 6.10 10.94 -9.45
CA LEU A 192 5.32 11.86 -8.63
C LEU A 192 5.95 12.17 -7.27
N GLY A 193 7.08 11.53 -6.92
CA GLY A 193 7.72 11.70 -5.61
C GLY A 193 6.82 11.28 -4.45
N LEU A 194 6.03 10.21 -4.64
CA LEU A 194 5.10 9.73 -3.61
C LEU A 194 5.85 9.13 -2.42
N THR A 195 5.26 9.22 -1.24
CA THR A 195 5.64 8.39 -0.10
C THR A 195 4.62 7.28 0.04
N THR A 196 5.06 6.02 -0.06
CA THR A 196 4.15 4.87 -0.12
C THR A 196 4.42 3.91 1.03
N VAL A 197 3.35 3.50 1.71
CA VAL A 197 3.39 2.36 2.65
C VAL A 197 2.49 1.28 2.10
N MET A 198 3.06 0.15 1.73
CA MET A 198 2.35 -1.01 1.18
C MET A 198 2.40 -2.17 2.15
N ILE A 199 1.25 -2.78 2.41
CA ILE A 199 1.20 -4.07 3.09
C ILE A 199 1.09 -5.16 2.04
N THR A 200 1.90 -6.20 2.21
CA THR A 200 1.79 -7.42 1.42
C THR A 200 2.19 -8.64 2.27
N HIS A 201 1.71 -9.80 1.88
CA HIS A 201 2.20 -11.09 2.39
C HIS A 201 3.22 -11.73 1.43
N ASP A 202 3.44 -11.13 0.25
CA ASP A 202 4.38 -11.61 -0.77
C ASP A 202 5.73 -10.88 -0.64
N MET A 203 6.76 -11.62 -0.20
CA MET A 203 8.11 -11.09 -0.06
C MET A 203 8.74 -10.72 -1.41
N THR A 204 8.36 -11.40 -2.50
CA THR A 204 8.85 -11.08 -3.84
C THR A 204 8.38 -9.69 -4.24
N GLU A 205 7.10 -9.42 -4.07
CA GLU A 205 6.49 -8.12 -4.32
C GLU A 205 7.18 -7.02 -3.49
N ALA A 206 7.39 -7.26 -2.19
CA ALA A 206 8.07 -6.31 -1.31
C ALA A 206 9.50 -6.00 -1.78
N ILE A 207 10.27 -7.02 -2.19
CA ILE A 207 11.66 -6.86 -2.64
C ILE A 207 11.74 -6.12 -3.99
N LEU A 208 10.79 -6.37 -4.90
CA LEU A 208 10.81 -5.77 -6.23
C LEU A 208 10.35 -4.31 -6.22
N LEU A 209 9.40 -3.95 -5.36
CA LEU A 209 8.75 -2.66 -5.40
C LEU A 209 9.29 -1.66 -4.35
N ALA A 210 9.67 -2.13 -3.16
CA ALA A 210 10.00 -1.24 -2.06
C ALA A 210 11.49 -0.87 -1.97
N ASP A 211 11.77 0.31 -1.45
CA ASP A 211 13.13 0.75 -1.09
C ASP A 211 13.57 0.11 0.22
N ARG A 212 12.64 0.01 1.17
CA ARG A 212 12.85 -0.59 2.49
C ARG A 212 11.68 -1.53 2.84
N VAL A 213 11.99 -2.58 3.58
CA VAL A 213 11.01 -3.57 4.04
C VAL A 213 11.01 -3.60 5.56
N ALA A 214 9.83 -3.58 6.16
CA ALA A 214 9.59 -3.79 7.58
C ALA A 214 8.93 -5.16 7.79
N VAL A 215 9.47 -6.00 8.66
CA VAL A 215 8.96 -7.34 8.93
C VAL A 215 8.22 -7.36 10.25
N MET A 216 6.93 -7.67 10.21
CA MET A 216 6.07 -7.78 11.41
C MET A 216 5.70 -9.22 11.72
N ARG A 217 5.67 -9.54 13.03
CA ARG A 217 5.19 -10.81 13.55
C ARG A 217 4.53 -10.61 14.92
N SER A 218 3.33 -11.15 15.09
CA SER A 218 2.61 -11.12 16.40
C SER A 218 2.50 -9.71 17.01
N GLY A 219 2.18 -8.70 16.16
CA GLY A 219 2.02 -7.31 16.59
C GLY A 219 3.32 -6.51 16.68
N ARG A 220 4.49 -7.12 16.58
CA ARG A 220 5.79 -6.47 16.77
C ARG A 220 6.55 -6.31 15.46
N LEU A 221 7.36 -5.25 15.40
CA LEU A 221 8.35 -5.05 14.35
C LEU A 221 9.60 -5.87 14.72
N LEU A 222 9.95 -6.86 13.88
CA LEU A 222 11.14 -7.69 14.11
C LEU A 222 12.40 -7.10 13.50
N ALA A 223 12.28 -6.55 12.30
CA ALA A 223 13.40 -5.96 11.56
C ALA A 223 12.88 -4.98 10.52
N GLN A 224 13.70 -4.00 10.15
CA GLN A 224 13.47 -3.09 9.04
C GLN A 224 14.79 -2.74 8.37
N GLY A 225 14.76 -2.52 7.07
CA GLY A 225 15.95 -2.17 6.28
C GLY A 225 15.74 -2.45 4.81
N THR A 226 16.74 -2.15 4.01
CA THR A 226 16.78 -2.58 2.61
C THR A 226 16.78 -4.11 2.50
N PRO A 227 16.33 -4.70 1.39
CA PRO A 227 16.42 -6.15 1.20
C PRO A 227 17.84 -6.72 1.40
N ALA A 228 18.88 -5.92 1.09
CA ALA A 228 20.27 -6.30 1.29
C ALA A 228 20.67 -6.36 2.78
N GLU A 229 20.22 -5.40 3.57
CA GLU A 229 20.43 -5.36 5.02
C GLU A 229 19.68 -6.50 5.72
N LEU A 230 18.40 -6.68 5.40
CA LEU A 230 17.59 -7.75 5.96
C LEU A 230 18.12 -9.16 5.63
N SER A 231 18.81 -9.31 4.48
CA SER A 231 19.44 -10.59 4.10
C SER A 231 20.55 -11.03 5.07
N LYS A 232 21.05 -10.11 5.90
CA LYS A 232 22.08 -10.34 6.93
C LYS A 232 21.48 -10.47 8.34
N SER A 233 20.15 -10.44 8.47
CA SER A 233 19.49 -10.54 9.76
C SER A 233 19.73 -11.91 10.41
N ASP A 234 20.01 -11.92 11.71
CA ASP A 234 20.15 -13.13 12.52
C ASP A 234 18.78 -13.72 12.93
N ASP A 235 17.69 -12.98 12.74
CA ASP A 235 16.35 -13.47 13.03
C ASP A 235 15.95 -14.58 12.03
N ALA A 236 15.62 -15.75 12.57
CA ALA A 236 15.31 -16.93 11.77
C ALA A 236 14.08 -16.74 10.87
N TYR A 237 13.05 -16.01 11.35
CA TYR A 237 11.83 -15.76 10.59
C TYR A 237 12.09 -14.78 9.44
N VAL A 238 12.82 -13.70 9.68
CA VAL A 238 13.25 -12.75 8.66
C VAL A 238 14.07 -13.45 7.58
N GLY A 239 15.05 -14.26 8.02
CA GLY A 239 15.89 -15.03 7.09
C GLY A 239 15.10 -16.06 6.27
N GLU A 240 14.07 -16.70 6.84
CA GLU A 240 13.22 -17.63 6.09
C GLU A 240 12.35 -16.91 5.04
N LEU A 241 11.75 -15.78 5.41
CA LEU A 241 10.96 -14.95 4.47
C LEU A 241 11.78 -14.54 3.25
N LEU A 242 13.01 -14.07 3.44
CA LEU A 242 13.88 -13.63 2.34
C LEU A 242 14.42 -14.77 1.49
N ARG A 243 14.65 -15.95 2.09
CA ARG A 243 15.12 -17.13 1.35
C ARG A 243 14.04 -17.79 0.52
N THR A 244 12.76 -17.64 0.88
CA THR A 244 11.64 -18.29 0.20
C THR A 244 11.54 -17.95 -1.28
N PRO A 245 11.55 -16.68 -1.73
CA PRO A 245 11.55 -16.35 -3.16
C PRO A 245 12.73 -16.95 -3.93
N ARG A 246 13.93 -16.86 -3.37
CA ARG A 246 15.14 -17.43 -3.99
C ARG A 246 15.05 -18.95 -4.15
N ARG A 247 14.54 -19.64 -3.13
CA ARG A 247 14.32 -21.09 -3.15
C ARG A 247 13.27 -21.49 -4.20
N GLN A 248 12.20 -20.71 -4.32
CA GLN A 248 11.15 -20.91 -5.33
C GLN A 248 11.72 -20.69 -6.74
N ALA A 249 12.42 -19.58 -6.98
CA ALA A 249 13.05 -19.29 -8.27
C ALA A 249 14.04 -20.39 -8.69
N LYS A 250 14.89 -20.89 -7.76
CA LYS A 250 15.80 -22.01 -8.02
C LYS A 250 15.06 -23.29 -8.40
N ARG A 251 13.95 -23.61 -7.72
CA ARG A 251 13.12 -24.79 -8.04
C ARG A 251 12.45 -24.65 -9.40
N LEU A 252 11.89 -23.49 -9.72
CA LEU A 252 11.29 -23.22 -11.03
C LEU A 252 12.33 -23.34 -12.14
N GLY A 253 13.51 -22.76 -12.00
CA GLY A 253 14.60 -22.88 -12.98
C GLY A 253 15.14 -24.29 -13.16
N ALA A 254 14.93 -25.19 -12.19
CA ALA A 254 15.27 -26.61 -12.32
C ALA A 254 14.15 -27.44 -13.02
N LEU A 255 12.91 -26.95 -13.02
CA LEU A 255 11.75 -27.65 -13.60
C LEU A 255 11.39 -27.15 -15.00
N LEU A 256 11.69 -25.89 -15.30
CA LEU A 256 11.41 -25.28 -16.59
C LEU A 256 12.65 -25.34 -17.48
N PRO A 257 12.51 -25.69 -18.77
CA PRO A 257 13.62 -25.58 -19.71
C PRO A 257 14.10 -24.13 -19.78
N ARG A 258 15.39 -23.92 -20.01
CA ARG A 258 15.91 -22.58 -20.29
C ARG A 258 15.32 -22.08 -21.59
N ASP A 259 14.75 -20.86 -21.60
CA ASP A 259 14.30 -20.21 -22.82
C ASP A 259 15.48 -20.21 -23.83
N GLY A 260 15.30 -20.92 -24.95
CA GLY A 260 16.28 -20.94 -26.04
C GLY A 260 17.20 -22.17 -26.15
N ALA A 261 16.92 -23.30 -25.49
CA ALA A 261 17.50 -24.57 -25.87
C ALA A 261 16.62 -25.24 -26.96
N PRO A 262 17.17 -25.56 -28.16
CA PRO A 262 16.44 -26.23 -29.20
C PRO A 262 16.02 -27.66 -28.81
#